data_f701f10dc7da5c2b66fe97a328559cb9
#
_entry.id   f701f10dc7da5c2b66fe97a328559cb9
#
_cell.length_a   1.000
_cell.length_b   1.000
_cell.length_c   1.000
_cell.angle_alpha   90.00
_cell.angle_beta   90.00
_cell.angle_gamma   90.00
#
_symmetry.space_group_name_H-M   'P 1'
#
loop_
_entity.id
_entity.type
_entity.pdbx_description
1 polymer ?
#
loop_
_entity_poly.entity_id
_entity_poly.type
_entity_poly.pdbx_seq_one_letter_code
_entity_poly.pdbx_strand_id
1 'polypeptide(L)'
;GGSGRNTGLVNAGLWLPPQDVNKKLGTETGANLIETLGKMPEYVFSLIEKHQIQCEATQNGTIHAAHSLAGLKNLEARAQEWQRLGAPVELLTAKETESKTGTKRFYGGLLDNRAGTINPMGYVRGLARIALAAGARISTGIHVEKLARENGLWQVQFGEQILRAKTLILATNAYTDNLWPGLKQTFTKINYFNIATTPINEKLYPVLPEGHGLWDTGKSMFSLRK
;
A
#
# COMPACT_ATOMS: atom_id res chain seq x y z
N GLY A 1 1.47 -6.08 -12.75
CA GLY A 1 2.22 -6.57 -11.60
C GLY A 1 1.48 -6.39 -10.29
N GLY A 2 2.19 -6.61 -9.19
CA GLY A 2 1.64 -6.50 -7.82
C GLY A 2 0.98 -5.17 -7.51
N SER A 3 1.51 -4.06 -8.03
CA SER A 3 0.95 -2.71 -7.82
C SER A 3 -0.49 -2.56 -8.30
N GLY A 4 -0.90 -3.26 -9.36
CA GLY A 4 -2.28 -3.25 -9.86
C GLY A 4 -3.10 -4.46 -9.42
N ARG A 5 -2.56 -5.36 -8.60
CA ARG A 5 -3.17 -6.62 -8.16
C ARG A 5 -3.01 -6.85 -6.66
N ASN A 6 -3.41 -5.87 -5.88
CA ASN A 6 -3.48 -5.93 -4.42
C ASN A 6 -4.90 -5.52 -3.99
N THR A 7 -5.17 -5.54 -2.69
CA THR A 7 -6.50 -5.18 -2.16
C THR A 7 -6.85 -3.71 -2.38
N GLY A 8 -5.88 -2.82 -2.52
CA GLY A 8 -6.11 -1.39 -2.75
C GLY A 8 -6.29 -0.58 -1.48
N LEU A 9 -5.75 -1.01 -0.36
CA LEU A 9 -5.71 -0.21 0.86
C LEU A 9 -4.62 0.86 0.76
N VAL A 10 -4.98 2.11 1.00
CA VAL A 10 -4.07 3.26 1.07
C VAL A 10 -3.87 3.58 2.55
N ASN A 11 -2.95 2.86 3.19
CA ASN A 11 -2.67 3.00 4.61
C ASN A 11 -1.61 4.06 4.90
N ALA A 12 -1.70 4.69 6.09
CA ALA A 12 -0.68 5.58 6.60
C ALA A 12 0.37 4.80 7.39
N GLY A 13 1.65 5.09 7.14
CA GLY A 13 2.75 4.44 7.84
C GLY A 13 3.09 3.05 7.32
N LEU A 14 3.81 2.29 8.15
CA LEU A 14 4.24 0.92 7.87
C LEU A 14 3.37 -0.09 8.63
N TRP A 15 3.53 -1.35 8.26
CA TRP A 15 2.99 -2.47 9.03
C TRP A 15 3.56 -2.50 10.47
N LEU A 16 4.82 -2.14 10.65
CA LEU A 16 5.45 -2.00 11.96
C LEU A 16 4.89 -0.81 12.74
N PRO A 17 4.72 -0.93 14.07
CA PRO A 17 4.43 0.20 14.94
C PRO A 17 5.54 1.26 14.87
N PRO A 18 5.23 2.55 15.11
CA PRO A 18 6.22 3.64 15.06
C PRO A 18 7.46 3.41 15.90
N GLN A 19 7.31 2.93 17.15
CA GLN A 19 8.45 2.65 18.02
C GLN A 19 9.37 1.56 17.47
N ASP A 20 8.84 0.55 16.79
CA ASP A 20 9.65 -0.52 16.18
C ASP A 20 10.40 -0.01 14.94
N VAL A 21 9.83 0.93 14.22
CA VAL A 21 10.53 1.64 13.13
C VAL A 21 11.72 2.42 13.70
N ASN A 22 11.51 3.20 14.77
CA ASN A 22 12.58 3.95 15.43
C ASN A 22 13.67 3.04 16.00
N LYS A 23 13.30 1.90 16.58
CA LYS A 23 14.27 0.90 17.05
C LYS A 23 15.17 0.37 15.94
N LYS A 24 14.62 0.16 14.73
CA LYS A 24 15.35 -0.43 13.61
C LYS A 24 16.21 0.56 12.85
N LEU A 25 15.76 1.80 12.71
CA LEU A 25 16.37 2.82 11.83
C LEU A 25 17.06 3.95 12.61
N GLY A 26 16.97 3.95 13.94
CA GLY A 26 17.34 5.10 14.76
C GLY A 26 16.24 6.16 14.83
N THR A 27 16.29 7.00 15.86
CA THR A 27 15.18 7.93 16.15
C THR A 27 14.97 8.96 15.03
N GLU A 28 16.03 9.53 14.49
CA GLU A 28 15.94 10.56 13.45
C GLU A 28 15.40 10.00 12.14
N THR A 29 16.04 8.96 11.60
CA THR A 29 15.63 8.33 10.34
C THR A 29 14.23 7.70 10.46
N GLY A 30 13.94 7.07 11.59
CA GLY A 30 12.64 6.47 11.87
C GLY A 30 11.54 7.51 11.96
N ALA A 31 11.76 8.62 12.66
CA ALA A 31 10.78 9.71 12.75
C ALA A 31 10.50 10.34 11.38
N ASN A 32 11.52 10.62 10.59
CA ASN A 32 11.36 11.14 9.23
C ASN A 32 10.55 10.19 8.32
N LEU A 33 10.80 8.89 8.44
CA LEU A 33 10.07 7.89 7.67
C LEU A 33 8.59 7.81 8.11
N ILE A 34 8.34 7.80 9.43
CA ILE A 34 6.98 7.77 10.00
C ILE A 34 6.18 8.99 9.57
N GLU A 35 6.77 10.19 9.67
CA GLU A 35 6.14 11.43 9.24
C GLU A 35 5.83 11.41 7.74
N THR A 36 6.82 11.05 6.91
CA THR A 36 6.65 10.96 5.46
C THR A 36 5.52 10.01 5.09
N LEU A 37 5.55 8.78 5.60
CA LEU A 37 4.54 7.77 5.28
C LEU A 37 3.17 8.08 5.91
N GLY A 38 3.14 8.83 7.00
CA GLY A 38 1.90 9.31 7.61
C GLY A 38 1.10 10.26 6.69
N LYS A 39 1.81 11.01 5.83
CA LYS A 39 1.24 11.96 4.86
C LYS A 39 0.95 11.33 3.49
N MET A 40 1.42 10.10 3.22
CA MET A 40 1.29 9.48 1.90
C MET A 40 -0.15 9.22 1.44
N PRO A 41 -1.11 8.85 2.30
CA PRO A 41 -2.50 8.72 1.84
C PRO A 41 -3.05 10.03 1.27
N GLU A 42 -2.85 11.15 1.94
CA GLU A 42 -3.25 12.47 1.45
C GLU A 42 -2.64 12.77 0.08
N TYR A 43 -1.35 12.49 -0.08
CA TYR A 43 -0.66 12.65 -1.36
C TYR A 43 -1.27 11.78 -2.47
N VAL A 44 -1.59 10.52 -2.19
CA VAL A 44 -2.23 9.62 -3.16
C VAL A 44 -3.61 10.15 -3.56
N PHE A 45 -4.45 10.54 -2.61
CA PHE A 45 -5.78 11.07 -2.89
C PHE A 45 -5.73 12.42 -3.61
N SER A 46 -4.78 13.30 -3.26
CA SER A 46 -4.56 14.56 -3.99
C SER A 46 -4.17 14.36 -5.45
N LEU A 47 -3.35 13.34 -5.75
CA LEU A 47 -3.03 12.97 -7.13
C LEU A 47 -4.25 12.46 -7.88
N ILE A 48 -5.08 11.64 -7.23
CA ILE A 48 -6.32 11.11 -7.81
C ILE A 48 -7.26 12.26 -8.18
N GLU A 49 -7.47 13.19 -7.25
CA GLU A 49 -8.31 14.36 -7.46
C GLU A 49 -7.75 15.28 -8.54
N LYS A 50 -6.50 15.70 -8.41
CA LYS A 50 -5.82 16.59 -9.34
C LYS A 50 -5.87 16.11 -10.78
N HIS A 51 -5.71 14.81 -10.98
CA HIS A 51 -5.62 14.21 -12.31
C HIS A 51 -6.88 13.44 -12.72
N GLN A 52 -7.95 13.52 -11.94
CA GLN A 52 -9.24 12.87 -12.19
C GLN A 52 -9.08 11.36 -12.50
N ILE A 53 -8.27 10.67 -11.68
CA ILE A 53 -8.00 9.25 -11.87
C ILE A 53 -9.23 8.43 -11.49
N GLN A 54 -9.80 7.71 -12.46
CA GLN A 54 -10.94 6.82 -12.23
C GLN A 54 -10.45 5.52 -11.58
N CYS A 55 -10.51 5.45 -10.26
CA CYS A 55 -10.03 4.30 -9.48
C CYS A 55 -10.89 4.00 -8.24
N GLU A 56 -12.18 4.35 -8.27
CA GLU A 56 -13.11 4.03 -7.16
C GLU A 56 -12.56 4.45 -5.79
N ALA A 57 -11.93 5.62 -5.73
CA ALA A 57 -11.26 6.09 -4.52
C ALA A 57 -12.27 6.43 -3.43
N THR A 58 -12.05 5.90 -2.22
CA THR A 58 -12.85 6.18 -1.02
C THR A 58 -11.92 6.48 0.15
N GLN A 59 -11.96 7.72 0.67
CA GLN A 59 -11.11 8.14 1.79
C GLN A 59 -11.93 8.17 3.10
N ASN A 60 -12.45 7.01 3.50
CA ASN A 60 -13.24 6.83 4.73
C ASN A 60 -12.44 6.13 5.84
N GLY A 61 -11.12 6.02 5.68
CA GLY A 61 -10.27 5.31 6.62
C GLY A 61 -10.13 3.80 6.32
N THR A 62 -9.21 3.19 7.05
CA THR A 62 -9.05 1.73 7.10
C THR A 62 -9.09 1.23 8.53
N ILE A 63 -9.65 0.05 8.72
CA ILE A 63 -9.80 -0.61 10.01
C ILE A 63 -8.77 -1.75 10.10
N HIS A 64 -7.86 -1.64 11.07
CA HIS A 64 -7.02 -2.75 11.50
C HIS A 64 -7.77 -3.53 12.57
N ALA A 65 -8.31 -4.69 12.23
CA ALA A 65 -9.23 -5.42 13.08
C ALA A 65 -8.53 -6.50 13.94
N ALA A 66 -8.89 -6.57 15.22
CA ALA A 66 -8.32 -7.52 16.15
C ALA A 66 -9.01 -8.89 16.03
N HIS A 67 -8.33 -9.89 15.47
CA HIS A 67 -8.84 -11.26 15.38
C HIS A 67 -8.76 -12.05 16.70
N SER A 68 -8.08 -11.49 17.71
CA SER A 68 -7.89 -12.08 19.03
C SER A 68 -7.73 -11.01 20.10
N LEU A 69 -7.87 -11.39 21.39
CA LEU A 69 -7.60 -10.48 22.52
C LEU A 69 -6.14 -9.98 22.55
N ALA A 70 -5.20 -10.85 22.17
CA ALA A 70 -3.80 -10.44 22.02
C ALA A 70 -3.62 -9.41 20.90
N GLY A 71 -4.34 -9.59 19.78
CA GLY A 71 -4.43 -8.63 18.70
C GLY A 71 -4.99 -7.28 19.17
N LEU A 72 -6.06 -7.29 19.96
CA LEU A 72 -6.64 -6.06 20.52
C LEU A 72 -5.62 -5.31 21.38
N LYS A 73 -4.95 -6.00 22.30
CA LYS A 73 -3.91 -5.39 23.14
C LYS A 73 -2.78 -4.73 22.32
N ASN A 74 -2.40 -5.37 21.20
CA ASN A 74 -1.42 -4.77 20.28
C ASN A 74 -1.96 -3.51 19.59
N LEU A 75 -3.25 -3.50 19.24
CA LEU A 75 -3.88 -2.32 18.65
C LEU A 75 -4.03 -1.17 19.64
N GLU A 76 -4.31 -1.46 20.91
CA GLU A 76 -4.34 -0.45 21.99
C GLU A 76 -2.99 0.27 22.11
N ALA A 77 -1.89 -0.48 22.18
CA ALA A 77 -0.55 0.07 22.22
C ALA A 77 -0.24 0.91 20.97
N ARG A 78 -0.59 0.38 19.79
CA ARG A 78 -0.39 1.06 18.51
C ARG A 78 -1.22 2.35 18.40
N ALA A 79 -2.46 2.35 18.91
CA ALA A 79 -3.31 3.52 18.97
C ALA A 79 -2.67 4.64 19.79
N GLN A 80 -2.17 4.31 20.99
CA GLN A 80 -1.49 5.27 21.86
C GLN A 80 -0.27 5.90 21.20
N GLU A 81 0.52 5.11 20.47
CA GLU A 81 1.69 5.62 19.75
C GLU A 81 1.29 6.62 18.65
N TRP A 82 0.32 6.24 17.82
CA TRP A 82 -0.17 7.11 16.76
C TRP A 82 -0.83 8.38 17.29
N GLN A 83 -1.61 8.28 18.37
CA GLN A 83 -2.23 9.44 19.02
C GLN A 83 -1.17 10.41 19.60
N ARG A 84 -0.08 9.91 20.19
CA ARG A 84 1.05 10.76 20.64
C ARG A 84 1.72 11.50 19.47
N LEU A 85 1.67 10.94 18.29
CA LEU A 85 2.18 11.56 17.05
C LEU A 85 1.14 12.46 16.37
N GLY A 86 -0.02 12.68 17.00
CA GLY A 86 -1.09 13.54 16.46
C GLY A 86 -1.90 12.92 15.32
N ALA A 87 -1.76 11.60 15.09
CA ALA A 87 -2.54 10.94 14.04
C ALA A 87 -4.02 10.78 14.43
N PRO A 88 -4.97 11.02 13.51
CA PRO A 88 -6.39 10.89 13.76
C PRO A 88 -6.82 9.42 13.70
N VAL A 89 -6.43 8.66 14.72
CA VAL A 89 -6.77 7.24 14.87
C VAL A 89 -7.72 7.04 16.03
N GLU A 90 -8.63 6.08 15.89
CA GLU A 90 -9.69 5.76 16.85
C GLU A 90 -9.65 4.28 17.19
N LEU A 91 -9.61 3.96 18.49
CA LEU A 91 -9.76 2.59 18.97
C LEU A 91 -11.25 2.25 19.04
N LEU A 92 -11.65 1.26 18.26
CA LEU A 92 -13.03 0.81 18.16
C LEU A 92 -13.30 -0.37 19.12
N THR A 93 -14.42 -0.32 19.83
CA THR A 93 -14.96 -1.48 20.57
C THR A 93 -15.36 -2.60 19.62
N ALA A 94 -15.61 -3.79 20.13
CA ALA A 94 -16.10 -4.92 19.33
C ALA A 94 -17.42 -4.56 18.61
N LYS A 95 -18.34 -3.84 19.29
CA LYS A 95 -19.63 -3.44 18.72
C LYS A 95 -19.49 -2.40 17.61
N GLU A 96 -18.62 -1.43 17.76
CA GLU A 96 -18.33 -0.43 16.72
C GLU A 96 -17.64 -1.08 15.52
N THR A 97 -16.70 -2.00 15.78
CA THR A 97 -16.06 -2.80 14.74
C THR A 97 -17.08 -3.67 13.98
N GLU A 98 -18.01 -4.31 14.69
CA GLU A 98 -19.11 -5.05 14.07
C GLU A 98 -19.94 -4.15 13.15
N SER A 99 -20.35 -2.98 13.63
CA SER A 99 -21.15 -2.03 12.84
C SER A 99 -20.45 -1.61 11.57
N LYS A 100 -19.14 -1.33 11.63
CA LYS A 100 -18.34 -0.87 10.50
C LYS A 100 -17.89 -1.96 9.54
N THR A 101 -17.77 -3.20 10.01
CA THR A 101 -17.31 -4.34 9.20
C THR A 101 -18.42 -5.26 8.71
N GLY A 102 -19.57 -5.25 9.37
CA GLY A 102 -20.69 -6.18 9.13
C GLY A 102 -20.48 -7.58 9.74
N THR A 103 -19.51 -7.75 10.64
CA THR A 103 -19.24 -9.07 11.26
C THR A 103 -18.84 -8.98 12.73
N LYS A 104 -19.30 -9.97 13.54
CA LYS A 104 -18.99 -10.12 14.97
C LYS A 104 -17.65 -10.79 15.26
N ARG A 105 -16.83 -11.05 14.24
CA ARG A 105 -15.61 -11.88 14.39
C ARG A 105 -14.47 -11.18 15.09
N PHE A 106 -14.52 -9.87 15.25
CA PHE A 106 -13.41 -9.08 15.77
C PHE A 106 -13.66 -8.63 17.21
N TYR A 107 -12.61 -8.63 17.99
CA TYR A 107 -12.62 -8.18 19.38
C TYR A 107 -12.56 -6.64 19.53
N GLY A 108 -12.32 -5.94 18.46
CA GLY A 108 -12.19 -4.50 18.33
C GLY A 108 -11.37 -4.14 17.10
N GLY A 109 -11.06 -2.88 16.91
CA GLY A 109 -10.30 -2.39 15.77
C GLY A 109 -9.61 -1.07 16.03
N LEU A 110 -8.70 -0.72 15.15
CA LEU A 110 -8.08 0.62 15.08
C LEU A 110 -8.43 1.21 13.72
N LEU A 111 -9.24 2.26 13.73
CA LEU A 111 -9.58 3.06 12.54
C LEU A 111 -8.52 4.13 12.36
N ASP A 112 -7.94 4.22 11.18
CA ASP A 112 -7.06 5.32 10.77
C ASP A 112 -7.78 6.17 9.72
N ASN A 113 -8.21 7.36 10.11
CA ASN A 113 -9.01 8.26 9.27
C ASN A 113 -8.22 8.92 8.13
N ARG A 114 -6.88 8.81 8.13
CA ARG A 114 -6.04 9.28 7.01
C ARG A 114 -6.13 8.36 5.80
N ALA A 115 -6.41 7.10 6.05
CA ALA A 115 -6.36 6.01 5.09
C ALA A 115 -7.63 5.94 4.22
N GLY A 116 -7.63 5.01 3.28
CA GLY A 116 -8.79 4.73 2.44
C GLY A 116 -8.55 3.57 1.49
N THR A 117 -9.38 3.49 0.45
CA THR A 117 -9.31 2.42 -0.54
C THR A 117 -9.32 2.97 -1.96
N ILE A 118 -8.72 2.22 -2.87
CA ILE A 118 -8.72 2.49 -4.31
C ILE A 118 -8.87 1.20 -5.10
N ASN A 119 -9.30 1.29 -6.35
CA ASN A 119 -9.06 0.24 -7.33
C ASN A 119 -7.59 0.34 -7.81
N PRO A 120 -6.69 -0.57 -7.40
CA PRO A 120 -5.27 -0.42 -7.68
C PRO A 120 -4.93 -0.50 -9.17
N MET A 121 -5.67 -1.27 -9.96
CA MET A 121 -5.48 -1.33 -11.39
C MET A 121 -5.91 -0.02 -12.07
N GLY A 122 -7.05 0.54 -11.66
CA GLY A 122 -7.51 1.86 -12.11
C GLY A 122 -6.49 2.95 -11.80
N TYR A 123 -5.95 2.95 -10.59
CA TYR A 123 -4.92 3.90 -10.16
C TYR A 123 -3.64 3.80 -10.99
N VAL A 124 -3.07 2.59 -11.14
CA VAL A 124 -1.83 2.38 -11.93
C VAL A 124 -2.02 2.78 -13.39
N ARG A 125 -3.17 2.44 -13.99
CA ARG A 125 -3.50 2.87 -15.36
C ARG A 125 -3.66 4.39 -15.46
N GLY A 126 -4.25 5.01 -14.44
CA GLY A 126 -4.35 6.47 -14.33
C GLY A 126 -2.99 7.14 -14.31
N LEU A 127 -2.08 6.68 -13.45
CA LEU A 127 -0.71 7.18 -13.39
C LEU A 127 0.03 7.02 -14.72
N ALA A 128 -0.14 5.88 -15.40
CA ALA A 128 0.46 5.67 -16.71
C ALA A 128 -0.06 6.68 -17.76
N ARG A 129 -1.37 6.96 -17.78
CA ARG A 129 -1.96 7.99 -18.68
C ARG A 129 -1.39 9.37 -18.39
N ILE A 130 -1.26 9.73 -17.13
CA ILE A 130 -0.70 11.02 -16.70
C ILE A 130 0.78 11.15 -17.15
N ALA A 131 1.56 10.09 -16.93
CA ALA A 131 2.96 10.06 -17.35
C ALA A 131 3.09 10.23 -18.87
N LEU A 132 2.28 9.54 -19.66
CA LEU A 132 2.25 9.69 -21.12
C LEU A 132 1.85 11.11 -21.53
N ALA A 133 0.85 11.69 -20.91
CA ALA A 133 0.42 13.08 -21.17
C ALA A 133 1.51 14.10 -20.81
N ALA A 134 2.36 13.80 -19.82
CA ALA A 134 3.52 14.58 -19.43
C ALA A 134 4.76 14.34 -20.33
N GLY A 135 4.64 13.57 -21.41
CA GLY A 135 5.72 13.32 -22.36
C GLY A 135 6.59 12.09 -22.05
N ALA A 136 6.27 11.28 -21.03
CA ALA A 136 6.98 10.03 -20.80
C ALA A 136 6.70 9.03 -21.93
N ARG A 137 7.69 8.17 -22.21
CA ARG A 137 7.53 7.06 -23.15
C ARG A 137 7.44 5.76 -22.38
N ILE A 138 6.44 4.96 -22.66
CA ILE A 138 6.24 3.64 -22.05
C ILE A 138 6.34 2.58 -23.14
N SER A 139 7.31 1.69 -23.02
CA SER A 139 7.47 0.54 -23.90
C SER A 139 7.14 -0.74 -23.13
N THR A 140 6.23 -1.54 -23.66
CA THR A 140 5.81 -2.83 -23.10
C THR A 140 6.37 -3.98 -23.91
N GLY A 141 6.40 -5.19 -23.33
CA GLY A 141 6.96 -6.36 -24.00
C GLY A 141 8.48 -6.33 -24.17
N ILE A 142 9.15 -5.41 -23.49
CA ILE A 142 10.61 -5.27 -23.54
C ILE A 142 11.22 -5.95 -22.30
N HIS A 143 12.13 -6.87 -22.53
CA HIS A 143 12.95 -7.47 -21.48
C HIS A 143 14.34 -6.82 -21.50
N VAL A 144 14.73 -6.20 -20.38
CA VAL A 144 16.08 -5.62 -20.23
C VAL A 144 17.03 -6.72 -19.80
N GLU A 145 18.09 -6.91 -20.57
CA GLU A 145 19.02 -8.05 -20.39
C GLU A 145 20.31 -7.65 -19.69
N LYS A 146 20.76 -6.41 -19.88
CA LYS A 146 22.02 -5.93 -19.32
C LYS A 146 21.98 -4.44 -18.99
N LEU A 147 22.64 -4.10 -17.90
CA LEU A 147 22.91 -2.73 -17.48
C LEU A 147 24.42 -2.52 -17.40
N ALA A 148 24.91 -1.44 -17.96
CA ALA A 148 26.30 -1.02 -17.86
C ALA A 148 26.38 0.49 -17.66
N ARG A 149 27.51 1.00 -17.18
CA ARG A 149 27.77 2.43 -17.10
C ARG A 149 29.06 2.74 -17.87
N GLU A 150 28.92 3.54 -18.91
CA GLU A 150 30.03 3.93 -19.77
C GLU A 150 29.98 5.43 -20.06
N ASN A 151 31.12 6.09 -19.98
CA ASN A 151 31.26 7.53 -20.24
C ASN A 151 30.22 8.39 -19.45
N GLY A 152 29.95 8.02 -18.20
CA GLY A 152 29.01 8.72 -17.32
C GLY A 152 27.51 8.45 -17.60
N LEU A 153 27.17 7.67 -18.60
CA LEU A 153 25.80 7.31 -18.97
C LEU A 153 25.50 5.85 -18.64
N TRP A 154 24.27 5.58 -18.26
CA TRP A 154 23.73 4.23 -18.19
C TRP A 154 23.43 3.71 -19.59
N GLN A 155 23.81 2.50 -19.86
CA GLN A 155 23.43 1.70 -21.03
C GLN A 155 22.44 0.63 -20.60
N VAL A 156 21.27 0.64 -21.22
CA VAL A 156 20.19 -0.32 -20.98
C VAL A 156 20.02 -1.13 -22.24
N GLN A 157 20.45 -2.40 -22.20
CA GLN A 157 20.41 -3.30 -23.36
C GLN A 157 19.14 -4.16 -23.32
N PHE A 158 18.48 -4.26 -24.47
CA PHE A 158 17.36 -5.15 -24.73
C PHE A 158 17.39 -5.62 -26.18
N GLY A 159 17.59 -6.92 -26.39
CA GLY A 159 17.91 -7.48 -27.70
C GLY A 159 19.16 -6.83 -28.28
N GLU A 160 19.11 -6.40 -29.52
CA GLU A 160 20.22 -5.71 -30.20
C GLU A 160 20.25 -4.18 -29.92
N GLN A 161 19.30 -3.65 -29.16
CA GLN A 161 19.17 -2.22 -28.92
C GLN A 161 19.83 -1.79 -27.60
N ILE A 162 20.40 -0.59 -27.61
CA ILE A 162 20.97 0.05 -26.42
C ILE A 162 20.35 1.45 -26.26
N LEU A 163 19.66 1.65 -25.13
CA LEU A 163 19.20 2.98 -24.72
C LEU A 163 20.22 3.57 -23.75
N ARG A 164 20.55 4.85 -23.93
CA ARG A 164 21.46 5.61 -23.05
C ARG A 164 20.68 6.59 -22.18
N ALA A 165 20.98 6.66 -20.88
CA ALA A 165 20.33 7.53 -19.92
C ALA A 165 21.31 8.10 -18.90
N LYS A 166 21.08 9.33 -18.44
CA LYS A 166 21.84 9.94 -17.34
C LYS A 166 21.53 9.28 -16.00
N THR A 167 20.27 8.92 -15.79
CA THR A 167 19.76 8.31 -14.55
C THR A 167 18.98 7.04 -14.90
N LEU A 168 19.17 6.03 -14.10
CA LEU A 168 18.44 4.76 -14.17
C LEU A 168 17.74 4.50 -12.84
N ILE A 169 16.46 4.16 -12.89
CA ILE A 169 15.66 3.76 -11.72
C ILE A 169 15.19 2.34 -11.91
N LEU A 170 15.59 1.44 -10.99
CA LEU A 170 15.13 0.07 -10.95
C LEU A 170 13.83 -0.01 -10.12
N ALA A 171 12.69 -0.08 -10.80
CA ALA A 171 11.37 -0.15 -10.17
C ALA A 171 10.73 -1.54 -10.35
N THR A 172 11.53 -2.59 -10.30
CA THR A 172 11.16 -3.98 -10.63
C THR A 172 10.37 -4.68 -9.53
N ASN A 173 10.44 -4.18 -8.27
CA ASN A 173 9.72 -4.72 -7.11
C ASN A 173 9.84 -6.27 -7.03
N ALA A 174 8.73 -6.98 -6.85
CA ALA A 174 8.69 -8.44 -6.73
C ALA A 174 9.11 -9.20 -8.02
N TYR A 175 9.28 -8.50 -9.14
CA TYR A 175 9.80 -9.05 -10.39
C TYR A 175 11.31 -8.89 -10.56
N THR A 176 11.99 -8.36 -9.54
CA THR A 176 13.46 -8.27 -9.54
C THR A 176 14.07 -9.65 -9.75
N ASP A 177 14.90 -9.74 -10.75
CA ASP A 177 15.70 -10.94 -11.12
C ASP A 177 17.19 -10.70 -10.85
N ASN A 178 18.04 -11.22 -11.71
CA ASN A 178 19.48 -11.10 -11.59
C ASN A 178 20.07 -9.95 -12.42
N LEU A 179 19.23 -9.09 -13.03
CA LEU A 179 19.65 -7.95 -13.85
C LEU A 179 20.60 -7.02 -13.09
N TRP A 180 20.32 -6.79 -11.80
CA TRP A 180 21.24 -6.08 -10.91
C TRP A 180 21.77 -7.03 -9.85
N PRO A 181 23.10 -7.34 -9.88
CA PRO A 181 23.70 -8.28 -8.93
C PRO A 181 23.45 -7.88 -7.47
N GLY A 182 23.03 -8.83 -6.65
CA GLY A 182 22.80 -8.63 -5.22
C GLY A 182 21.43 -8.04 -4.86
N LEU A 183 20.72 -7.37 -5.77
CA LEU A 183 19.44 -6.71 -5.44
C LEU A 183 18.36 -7.72 -5.00
N LYS A 184 18.25 -8.84 -5.67
CA LYS A 184 17.27 -9.91 -5.33
C LYS A 184 17.45 -10.47 -3.91
N GLN A 185 18.66 -10.43 -3.37
CA GLN A 185 18.98 -10.92 -2.02
C GLN A 185 18.63 -9.94 -0.92
N THR A 186 18.28 -8.70 -1.24
CA THR A 186 17.98 -7.66 -0.24
C THR A 186 16.56 -7.73 0.32
N PHE A 187 15.68 -8.55 -0.25
CA PHE A 187 14.28 -8.69 0.19
C PHE A 187 13.76 -10.11 0.01
N THR A 188 12.70 -10.43 0.75
CA THR A 188 11.97 -11.69 0.63
C THR A 188 10.70 -11.48 -0.18
N LYS A 189 10.52 -12.26 -1.24
CA LYS A 189 9.30 -12.26 -2.04
C LYS A 189 8.21 -13.08 -1.34
N ILE A 190 7.10 -12.43 -1.01
CA ILE A 190 5.91 -13.08 -0.46
C ILE A 190 4.81 -13.09 -1.52
N ASN A 191 4.20 -14.25 -1.76
CA ASN A 191 3.10 -14.37 -2.70
C ASN A 191 1.76 -14.27 -1.96
N TYR A 192 0.84 -13.49 -2.53
CA TYR A 192 -0.53 -13.32 -2.05
C TYR A 192 -1.52 -13.79 -3.09
N PHE A 193 -2.69 -14.18 -2.64
CA PHE A 193 -3.83 -14.49 -3.49
C PHE A 193 -4.89 -13.42 -3.31
N ASN A 194 -5.47 -12.95 -4.41
CA ASN A 194 -6.64 -12.09 -4.37
C ASN A 194 -7.84 -12.88 -4.88
N ILE A 195 -8.97 -12.70 -4.20
CA ILE A 195 -10.26 -13.27 -4.56
C ILE A 195 -11.23 -12.12 -4.72
N ALA A 196 -12.03 -12.14 -5.77
CA ALA A 196 -13.18 -11.26 -5.92
C ALA A 196 -14.45 -12.12 -5.95
N THR A 197 -15.48 -11.70 -5.26
CA THR A 197 -16.81 -12.30 -5.34
C THR A 197 -17.57 -11.76 -6.53
N THR A 198 -18.63 -12.42 -6.93
CA THR A 198 -19.72 -11.77 -7.69
C THR A 198 -20.34 -10.65 -6.84
N PRO A 199 -21.03 -9.68 -7.45
CA PRO A 199 -21.74 -8.65 -6.67
C PRO A 199 -22.63 -9.26 -5.59
N ILE A 200 -22.50 -8.77 -4.36
CA ILE A 200 -23.24 -9.27 -3.20
C ILE A 200 -24.46 -8.38 -2.97
N ASN A 201 -25.59 -8.98 -2.57
CA ASN A 201 -26.75 -8.21 -2.14
C ASN A 201 -26.48 -7.56 -0.78
N GLU A 202 -26.18 -6.29 -0.76
CA GLU A 202 -25.79 -5.53 0.44
C GLU A 202 -26.88 -5.45 1.51
N LYS A 203 -28.15 -5.55 1.14
CA LYS A 203 -29.26 -5.58 2.09
C LYS A 203 -29.29 -6.86 2.92
N LEU A 204 -28.79 -7.97 2.34
CA LEU A 204 -28.71 -9.27 3.02
C LEU A 204 -27.36 -9.45 3.72
N TYR A 205 -26.31 -8.88 3.16
CA TYR A 205 -24.93 -9.05 3.64
C TYR A 205 -24.21 -7.69 3.68
N PRO A 206 -24.38 -6.91 4.75
CA PRO A 206 -23.75 -5.59 4.88
C PRO A 206 -22.25 -5.74 5.17
N VAL A 207 -21.44 -5.94 4.13
CA VAL A 207 -19.97 -5.96 4.24
C VAL A 207 -19.43 -4.57 4.04
N LEU A 208 -18.66 -4.07 5.01
CA LEU A 208 -18.03 -2.74 4.98
C LEU A 208 -19.01 -1.65 4.51
N PRO A 209 -20.13 -1.44 5.21
CA PRO A 209 -21.24 -0.62 4.72
C PRO A 209 -20.83 0.84 4.42
N GLU A 210 -19.85 1.37 5.13
CA GLU A 210 -19.33 2.71 4.95
C GLU A 210 -18.14 2.77 3.96
N GLY A 211 -17.75 1.66 3.33
CA GLY A 211 -16.66 1.61 2.35
C GLY A 211 -15.24 1.67 2.94
N HIS A 212 -15.09 1.41 4.24
CA HIS A 212 -13.77 1.28 4.86
C HIS A 212 -12.94 0.17 4.21
N GLY A 213 -11.63 0.33 4.21
CA GLY A 213 -10.73 -0.81 4.01
C GLY A 213 -10.57 -1.60 5.31
N LEU A 214 -10.36 -2.90 5.20
CA LEU A 214 -10.16 -3.77 6.36
C LEU A 214 -8.87 -4.58 6.18
N TRP A 215 -8.13 -4.76 7.27
CA TRP A 215 -7.04 -5.72 7.41
C TRP A 215 -6.97 -6.20 8.86
N ASP A 216 -6.46 -7.40 9.10
CA ASP A 216 -6.49 -7.99 10.43
C ASP A 216 -5.12 -8.13 11.10
N THR A 217 -5.12 -8.44 12.40
CA THR A 217 -3.90 -8.65 13.20
C THR A 217 -3.36 -10.08 13.08
N GLY A 218 -3.83 -10.88 12.15
CA GLY A 218 -3.37 -12.25 11.93
C GLY A 218 -1.95 -12.33 11.38
N LYS A 219 -1.19 -13.37 11.73
CA LYS A 219 0.11 -13.64 11.10
C LYS A 219 -0.03 -13.91 9.61
N SER A 220 -1.04 -14.68 9.22
CA SER A 220 -1.49 -14.82 7.84
C SER A 220 -2.60 -13.81 7.60
N MET A 221 -2.21 -12.55 7.56
CA MET A 221 -3.11 -11.41 7.43
C MET A 221 -3.96 -11.51 6.17
N PHE A 222 -5.24 -11.21 6.29
CA PHE A 222 -6.08 -10.91 5.14
C PHE A 222 -6.40 -9.42 5.08
N SER A 223 -6.74 -8.95 3.90
CA SER A 223 -7.24 -7.61 3.69
C SER A 223 -8.45 -7.64 2.75
N LEU A 224 -9.37 -6.73 2.97
CA LEU A 224 -10.65 -6.66 2.28
C LEU A 224 -10.99 -5.21 1.97
N ARG A 225 -11.57 -4.97 0.79
CA ARG A 225 -12.32 -3.77 0.44
C ARG A 225 -13.60 -4.13 -0.30
N LYS A 226 -14.54 -3.25 -0.32
CA LYS A 226 -15.73 -3.31 -1.14
C LYS A 226 -15.48 -2.70 -2.52
#